data_2e33bb5ff1166705e6c7e54c579f8588
#
_entry.id   2e33bb5ff1166705e6c7e54c579f8588
#
_cell.length_a   1.000
_cell.length_b   1.000
_cell.length_c   1.000
_cell.angle_alpha   90.00
_cell.angle_beta   90.00
_cell.angle_gamma   90.00
#
_symmetry.space_group_name_H-M   'P 1'
#
loop_
_entity.id
_entity.type
_entity.pdbx_description
1 polymer ?
#
loop_
_entity_poly.entity_id
_entity_poly.type
_entity_poly.pdbx_seq_one_letter_code
_entity_poly.pdbx_strand_id
1 'polypeptide(L)'
;MRRTEGRWRWEGDGAELADLSRLAEPFPERGPDPELLEELAAQCPDEEDFDDAEEFDESMEAWEERWDAVMFHPDRTVGAVVISHRGCALRDWLVISGPHRGTIWTDDRADEADLAPLRGDDGTPVTFARWYSDWLRQSERVVLRAAGRTADRRSICACRG
;
A
#
# COMPACT_ATOMS: atom_id res chain seq x y z
N MET A 1 14.42 3.45 -7.87
CA MET A 1 15.54 2.93 -7.05
C MET A 1 16.83 3.56 -7.53
N ARG A 2 17.56 4.22 -6.67
CA ARG A 2 18.80 4.95 -7.01
C ARG A 2 19.97 4.41 -6.18
N ARG A 3 21.17 4.35 -6.78
CA ARG A 3 22.38 3.93 -6.08
C ARG A 3 23.15 5.19 -5.65
N THR A 4 23.23 5.41 -4.33
CA THR A 4 23.97 6.54 -3.75
C THR A 4 24.99 5.99 -2.76
N GLU A 5 26.26 6.39 -2.89
CA GLU A 5 27.36 5.95 -2.01
C GLU A 5 27.51 4.43 -1.90
N GLY A 6 27.27 3.71 -3.01
CA GLY A 6 27.36 2.23 -3.03
C GLY A 6 26.15 1.49 -2.46
N ARG A 7 25.16 2.17 -1.92
CA ARG A 7 23.94 1.61 -1.38
C ARG A 7 22.76 1.89 -2.30
N TRP A 8 21.82 0.93 -2.41
CA TRP A 8 20.56 1.13 -3.09
C TRP A 8 19.60 1.87 -2.18
N ARG A 9 18.97 2.93 -2.69
CA ARG A 9 17.89 3.65 -2.03
C ARG A 9 16.63 3.57 -2.87
N TRP A 10 15.50 3.38 -2.20
CA TRP A 10 14.19 3.60 -2.77
C TRP A 10 13.86 5.09 -2.63
N GLU A 11 13.51 5.76 -3.73
CA GLU A 11 13.14 7.18 -3.77
C GLU A 11 11.73 7.35 -4.34
N GLY A 12 10.92 6.29 -4.30
CA GLY A 12 9.54 6.31 -4.75
C GLY A 12 8.57 6.55 -3.59
N ASP A 13 7.29 6.56 -3.92
CA ASP A 13 6.22 6.60 -2.94
C ASP A 13 6.35 5.47 -1.92
N GLY A 14 6.10 5.76 -0.65
CA GLY A 14 6.30 4.84 0.47
C GLY A 14 7.77 4.67 0.90
N ALA A 15 8.71 5.47 0.35
CA ALA A 15 10.11 5.43 0.77
C ALA A 15 10.28 5.77 2.25
N GLU A 16 9.44 6.61 2.78
CA GLU A 16 9.35 7.01 4.19
C GLU A 16 8.87 5.88 5.11
N LEU A 17 8.12 4.92 4.55
CA LEU A 17 7.56 3.77 5.28
C LEU A 17 8.45 2.53 5.23
N ALA A 18 9.51 2.54 4.42
CA ALA A 18 10.38 1.39 4.20
C ALA A 18 11.79 1.66 4.71
N ASP A 19 12.11 1.16 5.89
CA ASP A 19 13.49 1.19 6.39
C ASP A 19 14.31 0.05 5.77
N LEU A 20 15.01 0.36 4.68
CA LEU A 20 15.85 -0.60 3.97
C LEU A 20 17.04 -1.11 4.80
N SER A 21 17.41 -0.43 5.89
CA SER A 21 18.46 -0.90 6.80
C SER A 21 18.01 -2.09 7.63
N ARG A 22 16.70 -2.26 7.78
CA ARG A 22 16.05 -3.31 8.57
C ARG A 22 15.48 -4.46 7.73
N LEU A 23 15.83 -4.54 6.45
CA LEU A 23 15.34 -5.60 5.54
C LEU A 23 15.70 -7.02 5.97
N ALA A 24 16.72 -7.19 6.80
CA ALA A 24 17.12 -8.52 7.34
C ALA A 24 16.24 -8.96 8.52
N GLU A 25 15.49 -8.05 9.13
CA GLU A 25 14.58 -8.37 10.21
C GLU A 25 13.34 -9.09 9.66
N PRO A 26 12.76 -10.03 10.42
CA PRO A 26 11.56 -10.72 9.97
C PRO A 26 10.36 -9.77 9.92
N PHE A 27 9.60 -9.85 8.84
CA PHE A 27 8.32 -9.13 8.71
C PHE A 27 7.35 -9.58 9.81
N PRO A 28 6.67 -8.65 10.51
CA PRO A 28 5.76 -8.97 11.59
C PRO A 28 4.52 -9.73 11.08
N GLU A 29 4.16 -10.81 11.78
CA GLU A 29 2.99 -11.63 11.41
C GLU A 29 1.67 -11.08 11.95
N ARG A 30 1.76 -10.18 12.93
CA ARG A 30 0.59 -9.66 13.64
C ARG A 30 0.50 -8.15 13.51
N GLY A 31 -0.73 -7.69 13.46
CA GLY A 31 -1.11 -6.30 13.53
C GLY A 31 -0.83 -5.64 14.90
N PRO A 32 -1.24 -4.41 15.07
CA PRO A 32 -1.31 -3.77 16.36
C PRO A 32 -2.17 -4.60 17.32
N ASP A 33 -1.99 -4.35 18.62
CA ASP A 33 -2.84 -4.97 19.64
C ASP A 33 -4.31 -4.56 19.41
N PRO A 34 -5.23 -5.53 19.24
CA PRO A 34 -6.64 -5.21 19.03
C PRO A 34 -7.28 -4.42 20.19
N GLU A 35 -6.85 -4.70 21.43
CA GLU A 35 -7.36 -3.98 22.62
C GLU A 35 -6.94 -2.50 22.55
N LEU A 36 -5.70 -2.23 22.13
CA LEU A 36 -5.21 -0.86 21.93
C LEU A 36 -5.99 -0.14 20.80
N LEU A 37 -6.29 -0.82 19.71
CA LEU A 37 -7.08 -0.24 18.62
C LEU A 37 -8.51 0.08 19.05
N GLU A 38 -9.15 -0.80 19.82
CA GLU A 38 -10.48 -0.57 20.39
C GLU A 38 -10.48 0.63 21.35
N GLU A 39 -9.44 0.74 22.21
CA GLU A 39 -9.28 1.88 23.10
C GLU A 39 -9.09 3.20 22.36
N LEU A 40 -8.27 3.20 21.29
CA LEU A 40 -8.08 4.38 20.46
C LEU A 40 -9.36 4.75 19.68
N ALA A 41 -10.05 3.77 19.11
CA ALA A 41 -11.31 4.00 18.40
C ALA A 41 -12.38 4.60 19.32
N ALA A 42 -12.45 4.13 20.58
CA ALA A 42 -13.38 4.67 21.58
C ALA A 42 -13.06 6.12 22.02
N GLN A 43 -11.86 6.61 21.71
CA GLN A 43 -11.43 7.98 22.01
C GLN A 43 -11.53 8.91 20.79
N CYS A 44 -12.08 8.42 19.66
CA CYS A 44 -12.32 9.26 18.49
C CYS A 44 -13.27 10.41 18.88
N PRO A 45 -12.88 11.67 18.65
CA PRO A 45 -13.75 12.81 18.93
C PRO A 45 -15.07 12.74 18.14
N ASP A 46 -16.16 13.12 18.78
CA ASP A 46 -17.45 13.27 18.12
C ASP A 46 -17.74 14.78 17.97
N GLU A 47 -18.08 15.23 16.76
CA GLU A 47 -18.36 16.65 16.48
C GLU A 47 -19.46 17.19 17.39
N GLU A 48 -20.42 16.35 17.82
CA GLU A 48 -21.52 16.75 18.69
C GLU A 48 -21.06 17.14 20.12
N ASP A 49 -19.85 16.76 20.53
CA ASP A 49 -19.29 17.07 21.85
C ASP A 49 -18.60 18.45 21.93
N PHE A 50 -18.48 19.15 20.80
CA PHE A 50 -17.76 20.42 20.68
C PHE A 50 -18.70 21.58 20.29
N ASP A 51 -18.53 22.73 20.95
CA ASP A 51 -19.25 23.97 20.60
C ASP A 51 -18.53 24.76 19.48
N ASP A 52 -17.23 24.50 19.25
CA ASP A 52 -16.37 25.19 18.32
C ASP A 52 -15.68 24.21 17.35
N ALA A 53 -15.80 24.48 16.06
CA ALA A 53 -15.19 23.66 15.01
C ALA A 53 -13.64 23.65 15.09
N GLU A 54 -13.00 24.75 15.53
CA GLU A 54 -11.53 24.82 15.68
C GLU A 54 -11.05 23.87 16.81
N GLU A 55 -11.79 23.82 17.92
CA GLU A 55 -11.50 22.90 19.04
C GLU A 55 -11.70 21.43 18.64
N PHE A 56 -12.75 21.15 17.83
CA PHE A 56 -12.97 19.80 17.27
C PHE A 56 -11.83 19.40 16.33
N ASP A 57 -11.42 20.27 15.39
CA ASP A 57 -10.34 20.00 14.44
C ASP A 57 -9.01 19.73 15.16
N GLU A 58 -8.66 20.51 16.19
CA GLU A 58 -7.47 20.27 17.03
C GLU A 58 -7.53 18.91 17.74
N SER A 59 -8.70 18.55 18.25
CA SER A 59 -8.91 17.26 18.93
C SER A 59 -8.81 16.09 17.98
N MET A 60 -9.35 16.22 16.76
CA MET A 60 -9.23 15.22 15.69
C MET A 60 -7.78 15.04 15.25
N GLU A 61 -7.05 16.13 15.00
CA GLU A 61 -5.64 16.06 14.62
C GLU A 61 -4.81 15.32 15.68
N ALA A 62 -5.01 15.65 16.98
CA ALA A 62 -4.34 14.97 18.07
C ALA A 62 -4.73 13.49 18.22
N TRP A 63 -5.94 13.11 17.86
CA TRP A 63 -6.39 11.72 17.81
C TRP A 63 -5.77 10.98 16.61
N GLU A 64 -5.79 11.58 15.41
CA GLU A 64 -5.20 11.03 14.19
C GLU A 64 -3.69 10.78 14.37
N GLU A 65 -2.95 11.70 14.98
CA GLU A 65 -1.53 11.50 15.29
C GLU A 65 -1.28 10.24 16.15
N ARG A 66 -2.13 9.98 17.14
CA ARG A 66 -2.02 8.79 18.01
C ARG A 66 -2.39 7.51 17.25
N TRP A 67 -3.43 7.57 16.43
CA TRP A 67 -3.85 6.48 15.57
C TRP A 67 -2.75 6.11 14.58
N ASP A 68 -2.21 7.10 13.88
CA ASP A 68 -1.14 6.93 12.90
C ASP A 68 0.15 6.41 13.53
N ALA A 69 0.49 6.84 14.73
CA ALA A 69 1.66 6.35 15.46
C ALA A 69 1.59 4.84 15.73
N VAL A 70 0.40 4.26 15.85
CA VAL A 70 0.18 2.82 16.02
C VAL A 70 0.08 2.11 14.66
N MET A 71 -0.75 2.62 13.76
CA MET A 71 -1.04 1.97 12.48
C MET A 71 0.16 2.01 11.53
N PHE A 72 0.85 3.14 11.45
CA PHE A 72 2.00 3.37 10.56
C PHE A 72 3.35 3.28 11.27
N HIS A 73 3.39 2.67 12.47
CA HIS A 73 4.66 2.48 13.16
C HIS A 73 5.69 1.79 12.24
N PRO A 74 6.95 2.26 12.18
CA PRO A 74 7.97 1.72 11.27
C PRO A 74 8.21 0.21 11.41
N ASP A 75 8.01 -0.34 12.60
CA ASP A 75 8.17 -1.78 12.85
C ASP A 75 7.14 -2.63 12.10
N ARG A 76 6.05 -2.03 11.62
CA ARG A 76 4.99 -2.72 10.89
C ARG A 76 5.42 -3.23 9.51
N THR A 77 6.44 -2.63 8.93
CA THR A 77 6.89 -2.90 7.56
C THR A 77 8.37 -3.28 7.45
N VAL A 78 9.02 -3.58 8.60
CA VAL A 78 10.38 -4.14 8.59
C VAL A 78 10.42 -5.42 7.77
N GLY A 79 11.54 -5.70 7.14
CA GLY A 79 11.70 -6.91 6.32
C GLY A 79 10.85 -6.94 5.04
N ALA A 80 10.25 -5.82 4.64
CA ALA A 80 9.47 -5.70 3.41
C ALA A 80 9.84 -4.45 2.59
N VAL A 81 9.45 -4.44 1.32
CA VAL A 81 9.63 -3.29 0.41
C VAL A 81 8.35 -3.02 -0.36
N VAL A 82 8.05 -1.75 -0.58
CA VAL A 82 6.95 -1.33 -1.47
C VAL A 82 7.28 -1.71 -2.90
N ILE A 83 6.36 -2.35 -3.60
CA ILE A 83 6.52 -2.75 -5.01
C ILE A 83 5.48 -2.13 -5.92
N SER A 84 4.36 -1.66 -5.39
CA SER A 84 3.28 -1.04 -6.15
C SER A 84 2.57 0.00 -5.31
N HIS A 85 2.10 1.05 -5.97
CA HIS A 85 1.18 2.05 -5.44
C HIS A 85 -0.14 1.95 -6.20
N ARG A 86 -1.25 1.79 -5.47
CA ARG A 86 -2.59 1.58 -6.03
C ARG A 86 -3.46 2.84 -6.06
N GLY A 87 -2.89 3.98 -5.63
CA GLY A 87 -3.60 5.25 -5.43
C GLY A 87 -4.11 5.41 -3.99
N CYS A 88 -4.44 6.64 -3.58
CA CYS A 88 -5.00 6.96 -2.25
C CYS A 88 -4.19 6.36 -1.09
N ALA A 89 -2.87 6.42 -1.14
CA ALA A 89 -1.95 5.83 -0.17
C ALA A 89 -2.03 4.29 -0.01
N LEU A 90 -2.78 3.58 -0.84
CA LEU A 90 -2.84 2.11 -0.86
C LEU A 90 -1.62 1.54 -1.56
N ARG A 91 -1.00 0.50 -0.99
CA ARG A 91 0.27 -0.06 -1.48
C ARG A 91 0.26 -1.59 -1.49
N ASP A 92 1.17 -2.15 -2.30
CA ASP A 92 1.52 -3.56 -2.20
C ASP A 92 2.98 -3.69 -1.73
N TRP A 93 3.21 -4.57 -0.77
CA TRP A 93 4.50 -4.86 -0.18
C TRP A 93 4.98 -6.25 -0.56
N LEU A 94 6.25 -6.36 -0.90
CA LEU A 94 6.94 -7.65 -1.02
C LEU A 94 7.68 -7.95 0.27
N VAL A 95 7.34 -9.04 0.92
CA VAL A 95 8.05 -9.51 2.10
C VAL A 95 9.40 -10.13 1.69
N ILE A 96 10.49 -9.60 2.25
CA ILE A 96 11.87 -10.00 1.97
C ILE A 96 12.40 -10.99 3.01
N SER A 97 11.99 -10.85 4.27
CA SER A 97 12.52 -11.63 5.38
C SER A 97 11.43 -12.17 6.29
N GLY A 98 11.68 -13.31 6.93
CA GLY A 98 10.74 -13.97 7.83
C GLY A 98 9.92 -15.08 7.16
N PRO A 99 8.93 -15.65 7.87
CA PRO A 99 8.13 -16.80 7.40
C PRO A 99 7.33 -16.52 6.12
N HIS A 100 6.95 -15.28 5.89
CA HIS A 100 6.16 -14.84 4.74
C HIS A 100 7.01 -14.40 3.54
N ARG A 101 8.31 -14.67 3.57
CA ARG A 101 9.24 -14.27 2.51
C ARG A 101 8.75 -14.67 1.11
N GLY A 102 8.74 -13.70 0.19
CA GLY A 102 8.36 -13.89 -1.21
C GLY A 102 6.86 -13.75 -1.47
N THR A 103 6.05 -13.47 -0.44
CA THR A 103 4.63 -13.18 -0.60
C THR A 103 4.36 -11.68 -0.72
N ILE A 104 3.19 -11.35 -1.28
CA ILE A 104 2.70 -9.98 -1.42
C ILE A 104 1.68 -9.71 -0.32
N TRP A 105 1.77 -8.53 0.27
CA TRP A 105 0.84 -8.01 1.25
C TRP A 105 0.24 -6.71 0.77
N THR A 106 -1.06 -6.54 0.96
CA THR A 106 -1.77 -5.28 0.72
C THR A 106 -1.70 -4.39 1.94
N ASP A 107 -1.50 -3.11 1.70
CA ASP A 107 -1.52 -2.06 2.70
C ASP A 107 -2.72 -1.16 2.41
N ASP A 108 -3.76 -1.37 3.18
CA ASP A 108 -5.02 -0.64 3.08
C ASP A 108 -5.26 0.20 4.35
N ARG A 109 -4.18 0.51 5.12
CA ARG A 109 -4.26 1.27 6.38
C ARG A 109 -4.81 2.68 6.21
N ALA A 110 -4.66 3.26 5.02
CA ALA A 110 -5.30 4.53 4.68
C ALA A 110 -6.84 4.44 4.61
N ASP A 111 -7.39 3.22 4.48
CA ASP A 111 -8.83 2.91 4.52
C ASP A 111 -9.16 2.12 5.80
N GLU A 112 -8.41 2.35 6.89
CA GLU A 112 -8.60 1.75 8.21
C GLU A 112 -8.47 0.22 8.27
N ALA A 113 -7.96 -0.41 7.20
CA ALA A 113 -7.74 -1.85 7.14
C ALA A 113 -6.25 -2.18 7.29
N ASP A 114 -5.91 -3.09 8.20
CA ASP A 114 -4.52 -3.47 8.46
C ASP A 114 -3.85 -4.16 7.26
N LEU A 115 -2.52 -4.27 7.32
CA LEU A 115 -1.72 -5.07 6.42
C LEU A 115 -2.24 -6.51 6.36
N ALA A 116 -2.51 -7.00 5.15
CA ALA A 116 -3.02 -8.35 4.96
C ALA A 116 -2.31 -9.06 3.80
N PRO A 117 -2.11 -10.40 3.88
CA PRO A 117 -1.56 -11.14 2.77
C PRO A 117 -2.51 -11.09 1.56
N LEU A 118 -2.00 -10.64 0.41
CA LEU A 118 -2.75 -10.74 -0.84
C LEU A 118 -3.04 -12.21 -1.14
N ARG A 119 -4.31 -12.56 -1.33
CA ARG A 119 -4.75 -13.93 -1.59
C ARG A 119 -5.25 -14.10 -3.02
N GLY A 120 -4.92 -15.23 -3.62
CA GLY A 120 -5.50 -15.64 -4.90
C GLY A 120 -6.92 -16.20 -4.73
N ASP A 121 -7.57 -16.50 -5.86
CA ASP A 121 -8.92 -17.10 -5.87
C ASP A 121 -9.00 -18.44 -5.14
N ASP A 122 -7.88 -19.12 -5.00
CA ASP A 122 -7.70 -20.36 -4.25
C ASP A 122 -7.48 -20.16 -2.74
N GLY A 123 -7.50 -18.90 -2.26
CA GLY A 123 -7.26 -18.51 -0.87
C GLY A 123 -5.78 -18.57 -0.45
N THR A 124 -4.87 -19.00 -1.33
CA THR A 124 -3.43 -19.07 -1.00
C THR A 124 -2.77 -17.68 -1.11
N PRO A 125 -1.74 -17.40 -0.28
CA PRO A 125 -0.98 -16.17 -0.42
C PRO A 125 -0.34 -16.05 -1.81
N VAL A 126 -0.47 -14.88 -2.42
CA VAL A 126 0.11 -14.59 -3.73
C VAL A 126 1.61 -14.38 -3.59
N THR A 127 2.39 -15.14 -4.36
CA THR A 127 3.84 -14.95 -4.45
C THR A 127 4.19 -13.80 -5.40
N PHE A 128 5.39 -13.22 -5.24
CA PHE A 128 5.90 -12.20 -6.16
C PHE A 128 5.87 -12.66 -7.63
N ALA A 129 6.25 -13.89 -7.90
CA ALA A 129 6.26 -14.42 -9.26
C ALA A 129 4.85 -14.45 -9.89
N ARG A 130 3.83 -14.86 -9.12
CA ARG A 130 2.42 -14.84 -9.55
C ARG A 130 1.94 -13.41 -9.76
N TRP A 131 2.15 -12.53 -8.78
CA TRP A 131 1.77 -11.11 -8.84
C TRP A 131 2.38 -10.41 -10.06
N TYR A 132 3.68 -10.58 -10.29
CA TYR A 132 4.38 -9.96 -11.41
C TYR A 132 3.90 -10.49 -12.76
N SER A 133 3.63 -11.81 -12.86
CA SER A 133 3.07 -12.41 -14.07
C SER A 133 1.66 -11.92 -14.38
N ASP A 134 0.83 -11.70 -13.35
CA ASP A 134 -0.51 -11.17 -13.51
C ASP A 134 -0.47 -9.70 -13.93
N TRP A 135 0.41 -8.91 -13.33
CA TRP A 135 0.66 -7.52 -13.70
C TRP A 135 1.13 -7.39 -15.16
N LEU A 136 2.06 -8.22 -15.62
CA LEU A 136 2.51 -8.24 -17.00
C LEU A 136 1.34 -8.53 -17.95
N ARG A 137 0.57 -9.59 -17.70
CA ARG A 137 -0.60 -9.94 -18.51
C ARG A 137 -1.63 -8.83 -18.58
N GLN A 138 -1.86 -8.13 -17.48
CA GLN A 138 -2.78 -6.99 -17.46
C GLN A 138 -2.24 -5.82 -18.28
N SER A 139 -0.97 -5.51 -18.15
CA SER A 139 -0.29 -4.44 -18.88
C SER A 139 -0.32 -4.68 -20.40
N GLU A 140 -0.04 -5.90 -20.85
CA GLU A 140 -0.14 -6.30 -22.24
C GLU A 140 -1.55 -6.11 -22.81
N ARG A 141 -2.59 -6.49 -22.06
CA ARG A 141 -4.00 -6.28 -22.46
C ARG A 141 -4.34 -4.81 -22.64
N VAL A 142 -3.84 -3.94 -21.75
CA VAL A 142 -4.06 -2.49 -21.86
C VAL A 142 -3.40 -1.92 -23.11
N VAL A 143 -2.14 -2.30 -23.39
CA VAL A 143 -1.40 -1.85 -24.57
C VAL A 143 -2.09 -2.32 -25.86
N LEU A 144 -2.49 -3.59 -25.95
CA LEU A 144 -3.18 -4.13 -27.11
C LEU A 144 -4.52 -3.45 -27.36
N ARG A 145 -5.30 -3.17 -26.32
CA ARG A 145 -6.56 -2.41 -26.43
C ARG A 145 -6.34 -0.97 -26.90
N ALA A 146 -5.28 -0.32 -26.46
CA ALA A 146 -4.92 1.03 -26.90
C ALA A 146 -4.49 1.04 -28.38
N ALA A 147 -3.68 0.07 -28.81
CA ALA A 147 -3.25 -0.08 -30.19
C ALA A 147 -4.41 -0.38 -31.14
N GLY A 148 -5.36 -1.24 -30.74
CA GLY A 148 -6.56 -1.55 -31.51
C GLY A 148 -7.46 -0.33 -31.76
N ARG A 149 -7.63 0.53 -30.74
CA ARG A 149 -8.40 1.79 -30.85
C ARG A 149 -7.77 2.82 -31.79
N THR A 150 -6.43 2.86 -31.86
CA THR A 150 -5.71 3.74 -32.81
C THR A 150 -5.79 3.26 -34.23
N ALA A 151 -5.83 1.94 -34.47
CA ALA A 151 -6.00 1.37 -35.81
C ALA A 151 -7.42 1.61 -36.35
N ASP A 152 -8.44 1.47 -35.52
CA ASP A 152 -9.86 1.70 -35.93
C ASP A 152 -10.13 3.17 -36.28
N ARG A 153 -9.56 4.12 -35.52
CA ARG A 153 -9.64 5.56 -35.83
C ARG A 153 -8.99 5.94 -37.16
N ARG A 154 -7.93 5.26 -37.59
CA ARG A 154 -7.28 5.50 -38.89
C ARG A 154 -8.10 4.94 -40.05
N SER A 155 -8.81 3.83 -39.83
CA SER A 155 -9.67 3.23 -40.84
C SER A 155 -10.89 4.10 -41.17
N ILE A 156 -11.45 4.79 -40.17
CA ILE A 156 -12.62 5.68 -40.36
C ILE A 156 -12.25 6.96 -41.12
N CYS A 157 -11.02 7.45 -41.00
CA CYS A 157 -10.54 8.63 -41.75
C CYS A 157 -10.23 8.32 -43.24
N ALA A 158 -9.96 7.08 -43.59
CA ALA A 158 -9.62 6.69 -44.97
C ALA A 158 -10.85 6.54 -45.90
N CYS A 159 -12.08 6.51 -45.38
CA CYS A 159 -13.31 6.38 -46.15
C CYS A 159 -14.01 7.71 -46.47
N ARG A 160 -13.37 8.86 -46.20
CA ARG A 160 -13.87 10.20 -46.56
C ARG A 160 -12.87 10.92 -47.47
N GLY A 161 -12.62 10.37 -48.62
CA GLY A 161 -11.92 10.95 -49.73
C GLY A 161 -12.73 10.78 -51.00
#